data_a0f15b34d1051668ef833d080a89b10d
#
_entry.id   a0f15b34d1051668ef833d080a89b10d
#
_cell.length_a   1.000
_cell.length_b   1.000
_cell.length_c   1.000
_cell.angle_alpha   90.00
_cell.angle_beta   90.00
_cell.angle_gamma   90.00
#
_symmetry.space_group_name_H-M   'P 1'
#
loop_
_entity.id
_entity.type
_entity.pdbx_description
1 polymer ?
#
loop_
_entity_poly.entity_id
_entity_poly.type
_entity_poly.pdbx_seq_one_letter_code
_entity_poly.pdbx_strand_id
1 'polypeptide(L)'
;AWDLERRYTKDRILNMYLNQVYFGNNAYGIERAASRYFDRTAAELSLAQASFLAGLVKAPSELGQPQNRDAAVSRQREIIDKMVEYGYITENQAKSAKAEKLAFKKGVNPLQKYPYYISYVLQILHERFSQAEMRRQGLRVYTNLDPTAQELAEKTLNAGISKAPKGVTQGALVSLSVRDGEVLALVGGVGNFWKNQFNRATNPHTVGSSFKPFVYLTAFIKNIYSPDSIIDDSPLVIKQPWGLPTYAPKNFDHKFYGRIPIRRALALSRNVPAVKVGQQAGMDSVIETARLAGISAKLDPNLSLALGSSAVSPLEMAGAYGTFARFGISIKPQVIRKIENNRGQVIEVFEPKVDRAFQVEPMARLVDCMQDVVRYGTGTQAKLADRPVAGKTGTADEGKDIWFIGFTPDMVTAVWGGNDENKPIAGHNVTGGVVMAKIWHDYNEAYYKVHPTPPGSFMPPSPVNPDDLNKPESLAKGVEKPAETAAGSNQEELKAETKALDGTLPVTSPASGESAPMGTNEAPGAASGNSDSASSAGSTSASASTSASSPSPAPAPTYTPAPSPAPAPTYTPAPSPAPAPSSALSNTESGARSSEKSKLVPYNPPTIWMPINSSGKEVHQ
;
A
#
# COMPACT_ATOMS: atom_id res chain seq x y z
N ALA A 1 -25.39 31.92 -22.01
CA ALA A 1 -24.61 32.51 -23.10
C ALA A 1 -24.77 34.04 -23.12
N TRP A 2 -26.00 34.58 -23.22
CA TRP A 2 -26.28 36.01 -23.35
C TRP A 2 -25.71 36.87 -22.20
N ASP A 3 -25.75 36.38 -20.95
CA ASP A 3 -25.17 37.07 -19.79
C ASP A 3 -23.63 37.11 -19.81
N LEU A 4 -23.00 36.07 -20.39
CA LEU A 4 -21.54 36.04 -20.55
C LEU A 4 -21.08 37.03 -21.61
N GLU A 5 -21.77 37.10 -22.77
CA GLU A 5 -21.45 38.00 -23.86
C GLU A 5 -21.64 39.47 -23.49
N ARG A 6 -22.53 39.80 -22.55
CA ARG A 6 -22.68 41.16 -22.01
C ARG A 6 -21.56 41.54 -21.04
N ARG A 7 -20.89 40.59 -20.40
CA ARG A 7 -19.87 40.85 -19.35
C ARG A 7 -18.44 40.63 -19.82
N TYR A 8 -18.24 39.81 -20.83
CA TYR A 8 -16.91 39.40 -21.26
C TYR A 8 -16.79 39.44 -22.79
N THR A 9 -15.57 39.72 -23.28
CA THR A 9 -15.23 39.58 -24.69
C THR A 9 -15.31 38.11 -25.14
N LYS A 10 -15.49 37.90 -26.43
CA LYS A 10 -15.50 36.50 -27.01
C LYS A 10 -14.24 35.74 -26.67
N ASP A 11 -13.07 36.38 -26.75
CA ASP A 11 -11.79 35.74 -26.41
C ASP A 11 -11.75 35.34 -24.92
N ARG A 12 -12.30 36.16 -24.05
CA ARG A 12 -12.37 35.86 -22.61
C ARG A 12 -13.30 34.67 -22.35
N ILE A 13 -14.44 34.61 -23.05
CA ILE A 13 -15.39 33.48 -22.96
C ILE A 13 -14.74 32.21 -23.49
N LEU A 14 -14.06 32.28 -24.64
CA LEU A 14 -13.35 31.13 -25.22
C LEU A 14 -12.24 30.64 -24.30
N ASN A 15 -11.48 31.56 -23.71
CA ASN A 15 -10.44 31.20 -22.74
C ASN A 15 -11.02 30.47 -21.51
N MET A 16 -12.11 30.99 -20.94
CA MET A 16 -12.80 30.33 -19.83
C MET A 16 -13.34 28.93 -20.24
N TYR A 17 -13.91 28.81 -21.42
CA TYR A 17 -14.40 27.54 -21.96
C TYR A 17 -13.27 26.52 -22.14
N LEU A 18 -12.19 26.91 -22.82
CA LEU A 18 -11.05 26.03 -23.08
C LEU A 18 -10.35 25.57 -21.78
N ASN A 19 -10.37 26.38 -20.73
CA ASN A 19 -9.79 26.00 -19.43
C ASN A 19 -10.69 25.09 -18.58
N GLN A 20 -11.98 24.89 -18.97
CA GLN A 20 -12.92 24.09 -18.16
C GLN A 20 -13.46 22.86 -18.90
N VAL A 21 -13.51 22.89 -20.24
CA VAL A 21 -14.12 21.82 -21.02
C VAL A 21 -13.39 20.49 -20.81
N TYR A 22 -14.16 19.40 -20.79
CA TYR A 22 -13.63 18.05 -20.66
C TYR A 22 -13.22 17.51 -22.03
N PHE A 23 -11.96 17.07 -22.15
CA PHE A 23 -11.37 16.51 -23.38
C PHE A 23 -11.25 14.98 -23.36
N GLY A 24 -11.87 14.28 -22.40
CA GLY A 24 -11.69 12.84 -22.22
C GLY A 24 -10.41 12.49 -21.46
N ASN A 25 -10.22 11.22 -21.15
CA ASN A 25 -9.02 10.70 -20.48
C ASN A 25 -8.61 11.49 -19.22
N ASN A 26 -9.63 11.91 -18.40
CA ASN A 26 -9.47 12.76 -17.22
C ASN A 26 -8.78 14.13 -17.46
N ALA A 27 -8.83 14.64 -18.69
CA ALA A 27 -8.29 15.95 -19.02
C ALA A 27 -9.40 17.01 -19.03
N TYR A 28 -9.44 17.86 -18.02
CA TYR A 28 -10.25 19.08 -17.95
C TYR A 28 -9.36 20.29 -18.24
N GLY A 29 -9.74 21.09 -19.22
CA GLY A 29 -8.98 22.21 -19.72
C GLY A 29 -7.91 21.82 -20.75
N ILE A 30 -7.64 22.78 -21.66
CA ILE A 30 -6.77 22.57 -22.83
C ILE A 30 -5.32 22.27 -22.44
N GLU A 31 -4.79 22.94 -21.42
CA GLU A 31 -3.42 22.73 -20.94
C GLU A 31 -3.22 21.30 -20.46
N ARG A 32 -4.18 20.80 -19.69
CA ARG A 32 -4.14 19.41 -19.22
C ARG A 32 -4.34 18.41 -20.34
N ALA A 33 -5.17 18.75 -21.32
CA ALA A 33 -5.37 17.91 -22.51
C ALA A 33 -4.09 17.84 -23.35
N ALA A 34 -3.42 18.96 -23.61
CA ALA A 34 -2.14 19.04 -24.33
C ALA A 34 -1.07 18.16 -23.66
N SER A 35 -0.89 18.34 -22.35
CA SER A 35 0.04 17.52 -21.56
C SER A 35 -0.35 16.02 -21.53
N ARG A 36 -1.65 15.71 -21.43
CA ARG A 36 -2.14 14.33 -21.31
C ARG A 36 -2.05 13.54 -22.60
N TYR A 37 -2.37 14.18 -23.73
CA TYR A 37 -2.40 13.51 -25.04
C TYR A 37 -1.05 13.57 -25.77
N PHE A 38 -0.28 14.66 -25.61
CA PHE A 38 0.89 14.93 -26.43
C PHE A 38 2.17 15.24 -25.67
N ASP A 39 2.12 15.35 -24.33
CA ASP A 39 3.25 15.75 -23.48
C ASP A 39 3.79 17.13 -23.85
N ARG A 40 2.89 18.07 -24.12
CA ARG A 40 3.19 19.45 -24.52
C ARG A 40 2.34 20.42 -23.71
N THR A 41 2.74 21.69 -23.70
CA THR A 41 1.88 22.80 -23.26
C THR A 41 0.85 23.11 -24.35
N ALA A 42 -0.22 23.81 -24.01
CA ALA A 42 -1.23 24.23 -24.99
C ALA A 42 -0.63 25.15 -26.09
N ALA A 43 0.36 25.95 -25.73
CA ALA A 43 1.05 26.87 -26.65
C ALA A 43 1.94 26.14 -27.68
N GLU A 44 2.41 24.94 -27.37
CA GLU A 44 3.28 24.13 -28.24
C GLU A 44 2.52 23.17 -29.15
N LEU A 45 1.20 23.18 -29.10
CA LEU A 45 0.39 22.29 -29.94
C LEU A 45 0.51 22.65 -31.42
N SER A 46 0.79 21.67 -32.28
CA SER A 46 0.63 21.81 -33.71
C SER A 46 -0.85 21.98 -34.10
N LEU A 47 -1.11 22.46 -35.31
CA LEU A 47 -2.48 22.55 -35.86
C LEU A 47 -3.16 21.17 -35.83
N ALA A 48 -2.44 20.11 -36.18
CA ALA A 48 -2.94 18.74 -36.13
C ALA A 48 -3.31 18.31 -34.70
N GLN A 49 -2.51 18.65 -33.72
CA GLN A 49 -2.75 18.33 -32.30
C GLN A 49 -3.93 19.14 -31.72
N ALA A 50 -3.97 20.45 -32.02
CA ALA A 50 -5.04 21.33 -31.56
C ALA A 50 -6.41 20.92 -32.16
N SER A 51 -6.47 20.63 -33.46
CA SER A 51 -7.70 20.15 -34.12
C SER A 51 -8.15 18.78 -33.63
N PHE A 52 -7.21 17.90 -33.26
CA PHE A 52 -7.53 16.63 -32.61
C PHE A 52 -8.24 16.85 -31.28
N LEU A 53 -7.68 17.70 -30.39
CA LEU A 53 -8.30 18.02 -29.11
C LEU A 53 -9.68 18.67 -29.29
N ALA A 54 -9.83 19.61 -30.24
CA ALA A 54 -11.12 20.20 -30.57
C ALA A 54 -12.16 19.15 -30.99
N GLY A 55 -11.73 18.12 -31.75
CA GLY A 55 -12.58 17.00 -32.16
C GLY A 55 -13.10 16.16 -31.00
N LEU A 56 -12.33 16.02 -29.92
CA LEU A 56 -12.71 15.21 -28.75
C LEU A 56 -13.90 15.78 -27.99
N VAL A 57 -14.10 17.09 -28.01
CA VAL A 57 -15.16 17.78 -27.25
C VAL A 57 -16.57 17.28 -27.60
N LYS A 58 -16.79 16.75 -28.80
CA LYS A 58 -18.08 16.18 -29.23
C LYS A 58 -18.51 14.98 -28.40
N ALA A 59 -17.56 14.06 -28.08
CA ALA A 59 -17.81 12.85 -27.32
C ALA A 59 -16.55 12.46 -26.53
N PRO A 60 -16.16 13.26 -25.51
CA PRO A 60 -14.84 13.17 -24.90
C PRO A 60 -14.61 11.83 -24.16
N SER A 61 -15.64 11.25 -23.56
CA SER A 61 -15.55 9.97 -22.86
C SER A 61 -15.35 8.78 -23.81
N GLU A 62 -15.80 8.91 -25.06
CA GLU A 62 -15.70 7.90 -26.11
C GLU A 62 -14.43 8.11 -26.95
N LEU A 63 -14.32 9.27 -27.60
CA LEU A 63 -13.21 9.59 -28.52
C LEU A 63 -11.87 9.73 -27.80
N GLY A 64 -11.88 10.05 -26.50
CA GLY A 64 -10.68 10.14 -25.68
C GLY A 64 -10.04 8.78 -25.35
N GLN A 65 -10.72 7.66 -25.59
CA GLN A 65 -10.22 6.33 -25.28
C GLN A 65 -9.13 5.88 -26.28
N PRO A 66 -8.05 5.20 -25.81
CA PRO A 66 -6.99 4.72 -26.69
C PRO A 66 -7.46 3.81 -27.83
N GLN A 67 -8.48 2.97 -27.58
CA GLN A 67 -9.05 2.06 -28.57
C GLN A 67 -9.86 2.75 -29.67
N ASN A 68 -10.30 4.00 -29.45
CA ASN A 68 -11.11 4.78 -30.38
C ASN A 68 -10.29 5.85 -31.12
N ARG A 69 -8.97 5.67 -31.20
CA ARG A 69 -8.03 6.63 -31.82
C ARG A 69 -8.34 6.92 -33.27
N ASP A 70 -8.72 5.90 -34.05
CA ASP A 70 -9.03 6.06 -35.46
C ASP A 70 -10.29 6.90 -35.67
N ALA A 71 -11.32 6.70 -34.85
CA ALA A 71 -12.53 7.52 -34.84
C ALA A 71 -12.21 8.98 -34.43
N ALA A 72 -11.33 9.17 -33.46
CA ALA A 72 -10.91 10.52 -33.04
C ALA A 72 -10.09 11.24 -34.13
N VAL A 73 -9.21 10.52 -34.85
CA VAL A 73 -8.47 11.05 -36.01
C VAL A 73 -9.39 11.37 -37.16
N SER A 74 -10.40 10.54 -37.43
CA SER A 74 -11.44 10.84 -38.43
C SER A 74 -12.17 12.14 -38.07
N ARG A 75 -12.52 12.30 -36.82
CA ARG A 75 -13.15 13.54 -36.32
C ARG A 75 -12.21 14.76 -36.41
N GLN A 76 -10.92 14.61 -36.15
CA GLN A 76 -9.92 15.65 -36.36
C GLN A 76 -9.93 16.15 -37.81
N ARG A 77 -9.99 15.24 -38.81
CA ARG A 77 -10.02 15.60 -40.24
C ARG A 77 -11.26 16.41 -40.58
N GLU A 78 -12.42 16.05 -40.06
CA GLU A 78 -13.65 16.83 -40.20
C GLU A 78 -13.50 18.25 -39.66
N ILE A 79 -12.83 18.41 -38.51
CA ILE A 79 -12.57 19.74 -37.91
C ILE A 79 -11.64 20.56 -38.81
N ILE A 80 -10.58 19.94 -39.34
CA ILE A 80 -9.65 20.60 -40.26
C ILE A 80 -10.39 21.06 -41.54
N ASP A 81 -11.29 20.23 -42.09
CA ASP A 81 -12.08 20.60 -43.25
C ASP A 81 -12.99 21.79 -42.97
N LYS A 82 -13.63 21.81 -41.79
CA LYS A 82 -14.43 22.96 -41.37
C LYS A 82 -13.60 24.23 -41.15
N MET A 83 -12.36 24.10 -40.72
CA MET A 83 -11.46 25.27 -40.57
C MET A 83 -11.10 25.88 -41.93
N VAL A 84 -10.99 25.07 -42.97
CA VAL A 84 -10.83 25.56 -44.38
C VAL A 84 -12.12 26.22 -44.85
N GLU A 85 -13.27 25.53 -44.71
CA GLU A 85 -14.59 26.03 -45.12
C GLU A 85 -14.91 27.42 -44.52
N TYR A 86 -14.51 27.65 -43.25
CA TYR A 86 -14.74 28.93 -42.59
C TYR A 86 -13.56 29.92 -42.74
N GLY A 87 -12.56 29.59 -43.55
CA GLY A 87 -11.44 30.50 -43.83
C GLY A 87 -10.44 30.72 -42.71
N TYR A 88 -10.43 29.84 -41.68
CA TYR A 88 -9.46 29.92 -40.59
C TYR A 88 -8.06 29.44 -40.95
N ILE A 89 -7.97 28.52 -41.92
CA ILE A 89 -6.71 27.99 -42.46
C ILE A 89 -6.78 27.82 -43.98
N THR A 90 -5.61 27.79 -44.64
CA THR A 90 -5.49 27.53 -46.05
C THR A 90 -5.54 26.01 -46.32
N GLU A 91 -5.85 25.63 -47.59
CA GLU A 91 -5.82 24.22 -48.02
C GLU A 91 -4.43 23.58 -47.80
N ASN A 92 -3.35 24.32 -48.03
CA ASN A 92 -1.99 23.82 -47.79
C ASN A 92 -1.74 23.51 -46.32
N GLN A 93 -2.20 24.37 -45.39
CA GLN A 93 -2.13 24.11 -43.95
C GLN A 93 -2.96 22.91 -43.56
N ALA A 94 -4.16 22.75 -44.13
CA ALA A 94 -5.01 21.60 -43.90
C ALA A 94 -4.35 20.29 -44.36
N LYS A 95 -3.76 20.31 -45.57
CA LYS A 95 -3.04 19.16 -46.14
C LYS A 95 -1.86 18.76 -45.22
N SER A 96 -1.08 19.73 -44.76
CA SER A 96 0.04 19.48 -43.83
C SER A 96 -0.45 18.91 -42.50
N ALA A 97 -1.51 19.49 -41.91
CA ALA A 97 -2.06 19.03 -40.66
C ALA A 97 -2.68 17.62 -40.74
N LYS A 98 -3.32 17.28 -41.87
CA LYS A 98 -3.85 15.92 -42.08
C LYS A 98 -2.76 14.88 -42.36
N ALA A 99 -1.61 15.30 -42.88
CA ALA A 99 -0.46 14.42 -43.12
C ALA A 99 0.41 14.22 -41.88
N GLU A 100 0.32 15.11 -40.87
CA GLU A 100 1.08 15.01 -39.61
C GLU A 100 0.70 13.76 -38.84
N LYS A 101 1.69 12.92 -38.53
CA LYS A 101 1.50 11.75 -37.69
C LYS A 101 1.45 12.18 -36.21
N LEU A 102 0.26 12.09 -35.63
CA LEU A 102 0.07 12.42 -34.20
C LEU A 102 0.87 11.49 -33.31
N ALA A 103 1.90 12.02 -32.65
CA ALA A 103 2.65 11.32 -31.63
C ALA A 103 1.93 11.46 -30.28
N PHE A 104 1.18 10.45 -29.91
CA PHE A 104 0.48 10.46 -28.62
C PHE A 104 1.43 10.09 -27.50
N LYS A 105 1.34 10.82 -26.39
CA LYS A 105 1.99 10.42 -25.14
C LYS A 105 1.55 9.00 -24.81
N LYS A 106 2.48 8.11 -24.60
CA LYS A 106 2.18 6.80 -24.01
C LYS A 106 1.69 7.06 -22.60
N GLY A 107 0.39 7.25 -22.46
CA GLY A 107 -0.22 7.59 -21.19
C GLY A 107 -0.07 6.44 -20.24
N VAL A 108 0.82 6.57 -19.26
CA VAL A 108 0.71 5.78 -18.05
C VAL A 108 -0.47 6.38 -17.31
N ASN A 109 -1.63 5.70 -17.33
CA ASN A 109 -2.67 5.98 -16.37
C ASN A 109 -2.02 5.76 -14.98
N PRO A 110 -1.95 6.76 -14.09
CA PRO A 110 -1.35 6.57 -12.77
C PRO A 110 -1.92 5.35 -12.04
N LEU A 111 -3.24 5.10 -12.20
CA LEU A 111 -3.89 3.87 -11.72
C LEU A 111 -3.37 2.59 -12.38
N GLN A 112 -2.67 2.65 -13.52
CA GLN A 112 -2.06 1.47 -14.14
C GLN A 112 -0.70 1.15 -13.54
N LYS A 113 0.02 2.13 -12.99
CA LYS A 113 1.38 1.91 -12.53
C LYS A 113 1.46 1.49 -11.07
N TYR A 114 0.67 2.01 -10.18
CA TYR A 114 0.72 1.68 -8.73
C TYR A 114 -0.71 1.68 -8.16
N PRO A 115 -1.59 0.77 -8.63
CA PRO A 115 -3.02 0.96 -8.48
C PRO A 115 -3.49 0.96 -7.02
N TYR A 116 -2.95 0.10 -6.16
CA TYR A 116 -3.35 0.05 -4.75
C TYR A 116 -2.91 1.29 -3.97
N TYR A 117 -1.69 1.78 -4.21
CA TYR A 117 -1.22 3.01 -3.58
C TYR A 117 -2.06 4.21 -4.04
N ILE A 118 -2.25 4.36 -5.35
CA ILE A 118 -3.00 5.48 -5.93
C ILE A 118 -4.48 5.42 -5.54
N SER A 119 -5.10 4.23 -5.47
CA SER A 119 -6.49 4.11 -5.02
C SER A 119 -6.65 4.57 -3.57
N TYR A 120 -5.69 4.29 -2.70
CA TYR A 120 -5.70 4.77 -1.33
C TYR A 120 -5.51 6.29 -1.24
N VAL A 121 -4.59 6.86 -2.02
CA VAL A 121 -4.45 8.33 -2.14
C VAL A 121 -5.76 8.97 -2.60
N LEU A 122 -6.43 8.39 -3.60
CA LEU A 122 -7.72 8.89 -4.07
C LEU A 122 -8.81 8.80 -3.00
N GLN A 123 -8.82 7.73 -2.20
CA GLN A 123 -9.73 7.62 -1.06
C GLN A 123 -9.52 8.78 -0.08
N ILE A 124 -8.29 9.05 0.35
CA ILE A 124 -7.96 10.17 1.25
C ILE A 124 -8.41 11.51 0.66
N LEU A 125 -8.23 11.71 -0.65
CA LEU A 125 -8.67 12.93 -1.31
C LEU A 125 -10.19 13.07 -1.33
N HIS A 126 -10.93 11.97 -1.57
CA HIS A 126 -12.40 12.00 -1.54
C HIS A 126 -12.99 12.25 -0.14
N GLU A 127 -12.28 11.89 0.92
CA GLU A 127 -12.67 12.21 2.30
C GLU A 127 -12.49 13.71 2.62
N ARG A 128 -11.63 14.42 1.89
CA ARG A 128 -11.27 15.83 2.13
C ARG A 128 -11.89 16.82 1.15
N PHE A 129 -12.08 16.41 -0.09
CA PHE A 129 -12.52 17.25 -1.19
C PHE A 129 -13.70 16.60 -1.92
N SER A 130 -14.73 17.37 -2.21
CA SER A 130 -15.77 16.95 -3.13
C SER A 130 -15.19 16.77 -4.56
N GLN A 131 -15.84 15.94 -5.37
CA GLN A 131 -15.44 15.75 -6.77
C GLN A 131 -15.44 17.08 -7.56
N ALA A 132 -16.40 17.97 -7.25
CA ALA A 132 -16.48 19.28 -7.90
C ALA A 132 -15.29 20.17 -7.54
N GLU A 133 -14.84 20.15 -6.30
CA GLU A 133 -13.64 20.89 -5.85
C GLU A 133 -12.37 20.35 -6.48
N MET A 134 -12.18 19.02 -6.49
CA MET A 134 -11.01 18.39 -7.14
C MET A 134 -10.92 18.77 -8.63
N ARG A 135 -12.08 18.77 -9.32
CA ARG A 135 -12.15 19.19 -10.74
C ARG A 135 -11.85 20.66 -10.93
N ARG A 136 -12.47 21.53 -10.11
CA ARG A 136 -12.31 22.98 -10.20
C ARG A 136 -10.89 23.44 -9.89
N GLN A 137 -10.26 22.84 -8.89
CA GLN A 137 -8.93 23.22 -8.43
C GLN A 137 -7.81 22.58 -9.26
N GLY A 138 -8.07 21.46 -9.95
CA GLY A 138 -7.05 20.76 -10.73
C GLY A 138 -5.88 20.31 -9.87
N LEU A 139 -6.16 19.54 -8.81
CA LEU A 139 -5.19 19.18 -7.77
C LEU A 139 -3.95 18.49 -8.34
N ARG A 140 -2.78 18.92 -7.87
CA ARG A 140 -1.49 18.23 -7.97
C ARG A 140 -1.16 17.64 -6.61
N VAL A 141 -1.09 16.32 -6.55
CA VAL A 141 -0.85 15.58 -5.30
C VAL A 141 0.55 15.00 -5.32
N TYR A 142 1.37 15.41 -4.38
CA TYR A 142 2.72 14.91 -4.18
C TYR A 142 2.67 13.83 -3.09
N THR A 143 3.05 12.63 -3.44
CA THR A 143 3.02 11.47 -2.55
C THR A 143 4.41 11.15 -2.02
N ASN A 144 4.47 10.32 -0.97
CA ASN A 144 5.70 9.78 -0.41
C ASN A 144 6.12 8.45 -1.06
N LEU A 145 5.42 8.02 -2.10
CA LEU A 145 5.74 6.80 -2.84
C LEU A 145 7.18 6.86 -3.38
N ASP A 146 7.95 5.85 -3.05
CA ASP A 146 9.21 5.55 -3.74
C ASP A 146 8.91 4.56 -4.88
N PRO A 147 9.06 4.96 -6.16
CA PRO A 147 8.76 4.10 -7.28
C PRO A 147 9.56 2.80 -7.28
N THR A 148 10.82 2.84 -6.85
CA THR A 148 11.71 1.67 -6.79
C THR A 148 11.28 0.72 -5.68
N ALA A 149 11.01 1.25 -4.48
CA ALA A 149 10.48 0.47 -3.37
C ALA A 149 9.15 -0.20 -3.75
N GLN A 150 8.25 0.53 -4.41
CA GLN A 150 6.95 0.01 -4.84
C GLN A 150 7.09 -1.12 -5.87
N GLU A 151 7.94 -0.95 -6.88
CA GLU A 151 8.17 -1.97 -7.92
C GLU A 151 8.81 -3.23 -7.33
N LEU A 152 9.75 -3.07 -6.40
CA LEU A 152 10.35 -4.19 -5.66
C LEU A 152 9.31 -4.89 -4.79
N ALA A 153 8.44 -4.14 -4.10
CA ALA A 153 7.37 -4.68 -3.27
C ALA A 153 6.36 -5.51 -4.10
N GLU A 154 5.89 -4.96 -5.22
CA GLU A 154 5.00 -5.67 -6.14
C GLU A 154 5.63 -6.95 -6.68
N LYS A 155 6.87 -6.86 -7.17
CA LYS A 155 7.61 -8.00 -7.72
C LYS A 155 7.82 -9.10 -6.68
N THR A 156 8.29 -8.73 -5.49
CA THR A 156 8.64 -9.69 -4.42
C THR A 156 7.39 -10.33 -3.85
N LEU A 157 6.32 -9.56 -3.60
CA LEU A 157 5.06 -10.09 -3.10
C LEU A 157 4.44 -11.06 -4.11
N ASN A 158 4.34 -10.68 -5.39
CA ASN A 158 3.82 -11.57 -6.44
C ASN A 158 4.63 -12.88 -6.54
N ALA A 159 5.97 -12.77 -6.54
CA ALA A 159 6.84 -13.95 -6.61
C ALA A 159 6.73 -14.83 -5.36
N GLY A 160 6.58 -14.23 -4.18
CA GLY A 160 6.42 -14.97 -2.92
C GLY A 160 5.08 -15.68 -2.81
N ILE A 161 3.98 -15.00 -3.14
CA ILE A 161 2.62 -15.58 -3.10
C ILE A 161 2.48 -16.68 -4.16
N SER A 162 3.06 -16.52 -5.36
CA SER A 162 3.00 -17.56 -6.39
C SER A 162 3.68 -18.88 -5.98
N LYS A 163 4.64 -18.82 -5.05
CA LYS A 163 5.35 -19.99 -4.49
C LYS A 163 4.79 -20.44 -3.16
N ALA A 164 3.83 -19.70 -2.60
CA ALA A 164 3.24 -20.02 -1.31
C ALA A 164 2.39 -21.31 -1.38
N PRO A 165 2.19 -22.00 -0.26
CA PRO A 165 1.32 -23.18 -0.19
C PRO A 165 -0.11 -22.86 -0.63
N LYS A 166 -0.82 -23.92 -1.10
CA LYS A 166 -2.23 -23.82 -1.49
C LYS A 166 -3.05 -23.20 -0.35
N GLY A 167 -3.91 -22.22 -0.70
CA GLY A 167 -4.71 -21.46 0.25
C GLY A 167 -4.16 -20.08 0.58
N VAL A 168 -2.88 -19.78 0.33
CA VAL A 168 -2.35 -18.42 0.32
C VAL A 168 -2.46 -17.89 -1.11
N THR A 169 -3.57 -17.24 -1.42
CA THR A 169 -3.85 -16.76 -2.79
C THR A 169 -3.71 -15.26 -2.93
N GLN A 170 -3.64 -14.55 -1.81
CA GLN A 170 -3.51 -13.10 -1.75
C GLN A 170 -2.45 -12.68 -0.73
N GLY A 171 -1.98 -11.44 -0.87
CA GLY A 171 -1.04 -10.85 0.05
C GLY A 171 -1.09 -9.33 0.02
N ALA A 172 -0.54 -8.72 1.08
CA ALA A 172 -0.30 -7.29 1.15
C ALA A 172 1.11 -7.02 1.68
N LEU A 173 1.70 -5.92 1.22
CA LEU A 173 2.99 -5.44 1.70
C LEU A 173 2.92 -3.92 1.88
N VAL A 174 3.30 -3.44 3.06
CA VAL A 174 3.43 -2.00 3.36
C VAL A 174 4.83 -1.75 3.89
N SER A 175 5.52 -0.77 3.32
CA SER A 175 6.85 -0.35 3.75
C SER A 175 6.86 1.13 4.13
N LEU A 176 7.42 1.43 5.30
CA LEU A 176 7.49 2.77 5.88
C LEU A 176 8.93 3.15 6.20
N SER A 177 9.27 4.42 6.02
CA SER A 177 10.48 5.00 6.59
C SER A 177 10.36 5.10 8.13
N VAL A 178 11.38 4.65 8.84
CA VAL A 178 11.45 4.79 10.31
C VAL A 178 11.59 6.26 10.69
N ARG A 179 12.32 7.06 9.90
CA ARG A 179 12.63 8.46 10.22
C ARG A 179 11.38 9.33 10.37
N ASP A 180 10.46 9.26 9.42
CA ASP A 180 9.35 10.23 9.25
C ASP A 180 7.97 9.57 9.06
N GLY A 181 7.90 8.25 8.97
CA GLY A 181 6.66 7.51 8.77
C GLY A 181 6.11 7.61 7.33
N GLU A 182 6.91 8.07 6.38
CA GLU A 182 6.55 8.11 4.97
C GLU A 182 6.27 6.69 4.43
N VAL A 183 5.14 6.51 3.75
CA VAL A 183 4.77 5.25 3.12
C VAL A 183 5.49 5.14 1.77
N LEU A 184 6.58 4.38 1.75
CA LEU A 184 7.44 4.20 0.57
C LEU A 184 6.81 3.24 -0.45
N ALA A 185 6.13 2.20 0.04
CA ALA A 185 5.43 1.23 -0.79
C ALA A 185 4.15 0.73 -0.11
N LEU A 186 3.09 0.49 -0.91
CA LEU A 186 1.83 -0.07 -0.48
C LEU A 186 1.25 -0.94 -1.58
N VAL A 187 1.24 -2.25 -1.35
CA VAL A 187 0.70 -3.27 -2.25
C VAL A 187 -0.45 -3.98 -1.54
N GLY A 188 -1.67 -3.84 -2.07
CA GLY A 188 -2.88 -4.38 -1.45
C GLY A 188 -3.40 -5.68 -2.05
N GLY A 189 -2.63 -6.30 -2.95
CA GLY A 189 -3.02 -7.57 -3.55
C GLY A 189 -2.05 -8.03 -4.63
N VAL A 190 -2.19 -9.28 -5.06
CA VAL A 190 -1.43 -9.87 -6.15
C VAL A 190 -2.32 -10.11 -7.38
N GLY A 191 -1.70 -10.17 -8.57
CA GLY A 191 -2.40 -10.40 -9.82
C GLY A 191 -2.97 -9.13 -10.45
N ASN A 192 -4.10 -9.27 -11.17
CA ASN A 192 -4.67 -8.17 -11.94
C ASN A 192 -5.59 -7.31 -11.06
N PHE A 193 -5.15 -6.08 -10.78
CA PHE A 193 -5.92 -5.09 -10.01
C PHE A 193 -7.35 -4.87 -10.52
N TRP A 194 -7.54 -4.82 -11.84
CA TRP A 194 -8.87 -4.55 -12.43
C TRP A 194 -9.88 -5.69 -12.22
N LYS A 195 -9.39 -6.89 -11.91
CA LYS A 195 -10.23 -8.03 -11.52
C LYS A 195 -10.52 -8.07 -10.03
N ASN A 196 -9.63 -7.54 -9.20
CA ASN A 196 -9.79 -7.50 -7.75
C ASN A 196 -9.16 -6.23 -7.19
N GLN A 197 -9.99 -5.23 -6.91
CA GLN A 197 -9.58 -3.91 -6.42
C GLN A 197 -9.55 -3.81 -4.89
N PHE A 198 -9.88 -4.89 -4.18
CA PHE A 198 -9.88 -4.91 -2.72
C PHE A 198 -8.46 -4.68 -2.19
N ASN A 199 -8.27 -3.55 -1.50
CA ASN A 199 -6.96 -3.14 -0.98
C ASN A 199 -6.70 -3.74 0.40
N ARG A 200 -6.05 -4.89 0.46
CA ARG A 200 -5.77 -5.63 1.70
C ARG A 200 -4.75 -4.91 2.59
N ALA A 201 -3.97 -3.98 2.05
CA ALA A 201 -3.02 -3.20 2.83
C ALA A 201 -3.71 -2.23 3.81
N THR A 202 -4.92 -1.79 3.49
CA THR A 202 -5.70 -0.82 4.28
C THR A 202 -6.94 -1.42 4.95
N ASN A 203 -7.27 -2.67 4.64
CA ASN A 203 -8.38 -3.38 5.25
C ASN A 203 -7.90 -4.30 6.39
N PRO A 204 -8.72 -4.49 7.45
CA PRO A 204 -8.31 -5.25 8.62
C PRO A 204 -8.29 -6.75 8.38
N HIS A 205 -7.28 -7.43 8.95
CA HIS A 205 -7.09 -8.88 8.99
C HIS A 205 -6.73 -9.31 10.40
N THR A 206 -7.07 -10.54 10.79
CA THR A 206 -6.76 -11.06 12.13
C THR A 206 -5.26 -11.14 12.33
N VAL A 207 -4.74 -10.38 13.30
CA VAL A 207 -3.29 -10.17 13.44
C VAL A 207 -2.55 -11.34 14.09
N GLY A 208 -3.26 -12.20 14.82
CA GLY A 208 -2.65 -13.34 15.49
C GLY A 208 -1.48 -12.95 16.38
N SER A 209 -0.48 -13.79 16.47
CA SER A 209 0.69 -13.59 17.33
C SER A 209 1.50 -12.32 17.04
N SER A 210 1.24 -11.59 15.94
CA SER A 210 1.88 -10.28 15.72
C SER A 210 1.39 -9.20 16.69
N PHE A 211 0.33 -9.46 17.45
CA PHE A 211 -0.15 -8.58 18.52
C PHE A 211 0.63 -8.73 19.84
N LYS A 212 1.33 -9.83 20.06
CA LYS A 212 2.06 -10.12 21.32
C LYS A 212 3.03 -9.03 21.79
N PRO A 213 3.77 -8.32 20.91
CA PRO A 213 4.64 -7.23 21.34
C PRO A 213 3.94 -6.17 22.19
N PHE A 214 2.67 -5.85 21.93
CA PHE A 214 1.90 -4.89 22.73
C PHE A 214 1.65 -5.42 24.16
N VAL A 215 1.39 -6.72 24.28
CA VAL A 215 1.18 -7.39 25.59
C VAL A 215 2.45 -7.32 26.43
N TYR A 216 3.60 -7.70 25.85
CA TYR A 216 4.89 -7.66 26.56
C TYR A 216 5.34 -6.24 26.85
N LEU A 217 5.12 -5.30 25.92
CA LEU A 217 5.41 -3.89 26.15
C LEU A 217 4.66 -3.35 27.37
N THR A 218 3.36 -3.65 27.46
CA THR A 218 2.54 -3.23 28.60
C THR A 218 3.11 -3.77 29.92
N ALA A 219 3.57 -5.02 29.93
CA ALA A 219 4.19 -5.62 31.10
C ALA A 219 5.53 -4.97 31.47
N PHE A 220 6.33 -4.55 30.48
CA PHE A 220 7.59 -3.82 30.69
C PHE A 220 7.34 -2.39 31.18
N ILE A 221 6.35 -1.69 30.64
CA ILE A 221 5.95 -0.35 31.10
C ILE A 221 5.51 -0.39 32.58
N LYS A 222 4.73 -1.41 32.93
CA LYS A 222 4.26 -1.60 34.33
C LYS A 222 5.31 -2.21 35.27
N ASN A 223 6.50 -2.54 34.78
CA ASN A 223 7.57 -3.22 35.53
C ASN A 223 7.11 -4.56 36.17
N ILE A 224 6.09 -5.22 35.59
CA ILE A 224 5.64 -6.56 36.01
C ILE A 224 6.68 -7.61 35.65
N TYR A 225 7.28 -7.45 34.45
CA TYR A 225 8.31 -8.33 33.90
C TYR A 225 9.47 -7.54 33.31
N SER A 226 10.63 -8.17 33.25
CA SER A 226 11.78 -7.79 32.41
C SER A 226 12.04 -8.88 31.37
N PRO A 227 12.90 -8.66 30.36
CA PRO A 227 13.25 -9.67 29.38
C PRO A 227 13.71 -11.01 29.97
N ASP A 228 14.43 -10.98 31.10
CA ASP A 228 15.01 -12.16 31.73
C ASP A 228 14.15 -12.72 32.88
N SER A 229 13.03 -12.05 33.21
CA SER A 229 12.07 -12.59 34.19
C SER A 229 11.53 -13.94 33.73
N ILE A 230 11.39 -14.87 34.66
CA ILE A 230 10.90 -16.23 34.37
C ILE A 230 9.38 -16.25 34.37
N ILE A 231 8.83 -16.83 33.34
CA ILE A 231 7.39 -17.15 33.23
C ILE A 231 7.20 -18.63 33.02
N ASP A 232 6.10 -19.15 33.52
CA ASP A 232 5.76 -20.56 33.42
C ASP A 232 4.92 -20.82 32.17
N ASP A 233 5.43 -21.68 31.24
CA ASP A 233 4.78 -22.18 30.06
C ASP A 233 4.18 -23.59 30.32
N SER A 234 3.38 -23.75 31.38
CA SER A 234 2.59 -24.94 31.67
C SER A 234 1.12 -24.73 31.27
N PRO A 235 0.32 -25.81 31.10
CA PRO A 235 -1.09 -25.71 30.73
C PRO A 235 -1.86 -24.71 31.59
N LEU A 236 -2.70 -23.90 30.95
CA LEU A 236 -3.53 -22.87 31.58
C LEU A 236 -5.00 -23.15 31.30
N VAL A 237 -5.81 -23.18 32.35
CA VAL A 237 -7.26 -23.32 32.26
C VAL A 237 -7.90 -22.18 33.05
N ILE A 238 -8.68 -21.35 32.37
CA ILE A 238 -9.36 -20.19 32.93
C ILE A 238 -10.86 -20.43 32.90
N LYS A 239 -11.49 -20.48 34.07
CA LYS A 239 -12.95 -20.51 34.18
C LYS A 239 -13.49 -19.14 33.75
N GLN A 240 -14.40 -19.13 32.81
CA GLN A 240 -15.08 -17.90 32.37
C GLN A 240 -16.36 -17.69 33.19
N PRO A 241 -16.76 -16.44 33.48
CA PRO A 241 -18.03 -16.14 34.16
C PRO A 241 -19.23 -16.56 33.30
N TRP A 242 -20.40 -16.58 33.88
CA TRP A 242 -21.70 -16.75 33.18
C TRP A 242 -21.89 -18.11 32.51
N GLY A 243 -21.19 -19.16 32.95
CA GLY A 243 -21.32 -20.50 32.37
C GLY A 243 -20.69 -20.66 30.98
N LEU A 244 -19.94 -19.69 30.52
CA LEU A 244 -19.18 -19.81 29.26
C LEU A 244 -18.15 -20.95 29.35
N PRO A 245 -17.81 -21.60 28.22
CA PRO A 245 -16.77 -22.64 28.19
C PRO A 245 -15.46 -22.16 28.78
N THR A 246 -14.74 -23.03 29.44
CA THR A 246 -13.40 -22.70 29.97
C THR A 246 -12.46 -22.31 28.84
N TYR A 247 -11.69 -21.24 29.04
CA TYR A 247 -10.65 -20.81 28.11
C TYR A 247 -9.34 -21.52 28.45
N ALA A 248 -8.89 -22.39 27.54
CA ALA A 248 -7.68 -23.19 27.71
C ALA A 248 -6.76 -23.03 26.46
N PRO A 249 -5.95 -21.94 26.41
CA PRO A 249 -5.07 -21.68 25.28
C PRO A 249 -4.00 -22.76 25.15
N LYS A 250 -3.75 -23.22 23.91
CA LYS A 250 -2.68 -24.17 23.62
C LYS A 250 -1.55 -23.47 22.88
N ASN A 251 -0.33 -23.92 23.10
CA ASN A 251 0.79 -23.53 22.25
C ASN A 251 0.65 -24.15 20.85
N PHE A 252 1.18 -23.50 19.83
CA PHE A 252 1.04 -23.92 18.44
C PHE A 252 1.56 -25.35 18.18
N ASP A 253 2.65 -25.72 18.83
CA ASP A 253 3.29 -27.04 18.75
C ASP A 253 2.72 -28.07 19.75
N HIS A 254 1.68 -27.71 20.50
CA HIS A 254 1.08 -28.50 21.59
C HIS A 254 2.06 -28.91 22.72
N LYS A 255 3.28 -28.30 22.75
CA LYS A 255 4.29 -28.56 23.80
C LYS A 255 4.29 -27.45 24.85
N PHE A 256 4.81 -27.78 26.01
CA PHE A 256 5.00 -26.84 27.13
C PHE A 256 6.44 -26.93 27.59
N TYR A 257 7.06 -25.78 27.81
CA TYR A 257 8.50 -25.67 28.11
C TYR A 257 8.79 -25.37 29.58
N GLY A 258 7.75 -25.33 30.43
CA GLY A 258 7.89 -25.01 31.85
C GLY A 258 8.40 -23.59 32.07
N ARG A 259 9.33 -23.41 32.96
CA ARG A 259 9.87 -22.10 33.33
C ARG A 259 10.89 -21.60 32.32
N ILE A 260 10.54 -20.54 31.60
CA ILE A 260 11.38 -19.92 30.55
C ILE A 260 11.47 -18.40 30.73
N PRO A 261 12.56 -17.75 30.27
CA PRO A 261 12.62 -16.28 30.26
C PRO A 261 11.56 -15.67 29.32
N ILE A 262 11.08 -14.47 29.68
CA ILE A 262 10.12 -13.68 28.87
C ILE A 262 10.62 -13.51 27.44
N ARG A 263 11.88 -13.12 27.24
CA ARG A 263 12.47 -12.98 25.88
C ARG A 263 12.32 -14.25 25.04
N ARG A 264 12.54 -15.43 25.64
CA ARG A 264 12.39 -16.72 24.96
C ARG A 264 10.93 -17.02 24.66
N ALA A 265 10.00 -16.66 25.56
CA ALA A 265 8.57 -16.82 25.35
C ALA A 265 8.09 -15.98 24.15
N LEU A 266 8.57 -14.72 24.02
CA LEU A 266 8.26 -13.87 22.87
C LEU A 266 8.95 -14.37 21.58
N ALA A 267 10.22 -14.75 21.64
CA ALA A 267 11.00 -15.24 20.49
C ALA A 267 10.38 -16.49 19.87
N LEU A 268 9.96 -17.44 20.71
CA LEU A 268 9.30 -18.68 20.29
C LEU A 268 7.78 -18.53 20.13
N SER A 269 7.25 -17.32 20.32
CA SER A 269 5.83 -17.00 20.15
C SER A 269 4.87 -17.85 21.00
N ARG A 270 5.25 -18.22 22.25
CA ARG A 270 4.44 -19.08 23.13
C ARG A 270 3.09 -18.41 23.43
N ASN A 271 2.01 -19.18 23.34
CA ASN A 271 0.65 -18.67 23.57
C ASN A 271 0.33 -18.56 25.06
N VAL A 272 0.61 -19.63 25.83
CA VAL A 272 0.28 -19.65 27.25
C VAL A 272 0.99 -18.55 28.04
N PRO A 273 2.30 -18.33 27.88
CA PRO A 273 2.97 -17.17 28.46
C PRO A 273 2.35 -15.83 28.08
N ALA A 274 2.01 -15.62 26.80
CA ALA A 274 1.41 -14.37 26.35
C ALA A 274 0.06 -14.07 27.03
N VAL A 275 -0.79 -15.09 27.19
CA VAL A 275 -2.07 -14.97 27.90
C VAL A 275 -1.85 -14.68 29.39
N LYS A 276 -0.91 -15.37 30.06
CA LYS A 276 -0.56 -15.11 31.45
C LYS A 276 -0.06 -13.67 31.65
N VAL A 277 0.82 -13.19 30.76
CA VAL A 277 1.31 -11.80 30.79
C VAL A 277 0.16 -10.81 30.56
N GLY A 278 -0.69 -11.05 29.57
CA GLY A 278 -1.85 -10.20 29.28
C GLY A 278 -2.84 -10.13 30.44
N GLN A 279 -3.09 -11.25 31.11
CA GLN A 279 -3.94 -11.31 32.30
C GLN A 279 -3.38 -10.46 33.44
N GLN A 280 -2.07 -10.53 33.68
CA GLN A 280 -1.42 -9.76 34.75
C GLN A 280 -1.26 -8.28 34.40
N ALA A 281 -0.98 -7.97 33.14
CA ALA A 281 -0.88 -6.59 32.67
C ALA A 281 -2.23 -5.87 32.62
N GLY A 282 -3.33 -6.62 32.47
CA GLY A 282 -4.70 -6.11 32.26
C GLY A 282 -4.95 -5.77 30.80
N MET A 283 -6.01 -6.34 30.20
CA MET A 283 -6.27 -6.20 28.76
C MET A 283 -6.62 -4.77 28.36
N ASP A 284 -7.27 -4.00 29.22
CA ASP A 284 -7.54 -2.56 28.96
C ASP A 284 -6.22 -1.77 28.83
N SER A 285 -5.22 -2.06 29.65
CA SER A 285 -3.90 -1.42 29.53
C SER A 285 -3.16 -1.88 28.27
N VAL A 286 -3.36 -3.12 27.83
CA VAL A 286 -2.79 -3.62 26.57
C VAL A 286 -3.45 -2.90 25.38
N ILE A 287 -4.76 -2.68 25.42
CA ILE A 287 -5.49 -1.91 24.40
C ILE A 287 -4.98 -0.47 24.36
N GLU A 288 -4.80 0.16 25.53
CA GLU A 288 -4.26 1.52 25.60
C GLU A 288 -2.84 1.59 25.02
N THR A 289 -1.98 0.63 25.36
CA THR A 289 -0.64 0.51 24.75
C THR A 289 -0.72 0.40 23.22
N ALA A 290 -1.63 -0.43 22.69
CA ALA A 290 -1.80 -0.56 21.25
C ALA A 290 -2.30 0.75 20.59
N ARG A 291 -3.20 1.49 21.25
CA ARG A 291 -3.70 2.79 20.78
C ARG A 291 -2.62 3.85 20.76
N LEU A 292 -1.84 3.96 21.83
CA LEU A 292 -0.70 4.89 21.92
C LEU A 292 0.35 4.56 20.85
N ALA A 293 0.53 3.29 20.51
CA ALA A 293 1.41 2.88 19.42
C ALA A 293 0.87 3.24 18.02
N GLY A 294 -0.43 3.56 17.88
CA GLY A 294 -1.03 4.01 16.62
C GLY A 294 -2.13 3.10 16.06
N ILE A 295 -2.59 2.07 16.80
CA ILE A 295 -3.72 1.23 16.38
C ILE A 295 -5.03 1.96 16.65
N SER A 296 -5.84 2.20 15.62
CA SER A 296 -7.18 2.80 15.70
C SER A 296 -8.31 1.78 15.59
N ALA A 297 -8.02 0.59 15.07
CA ALA A 297 -8.98 -0.50 14.93
C ALA A 297 -9.63 -0.87 16.26
N LYS A 298 -10.88 -1.34 16.22
CA LYS A 298 -11.58 -1.83 17.42
C LYS A 298 -10.87 -3.07 17.97
N LEU A 299 -10.49 -3.02 19.24
CA LEU A 299 -9.89 -4.12 19.97
C LEU A 299 -10.84 -4.57 21.09
N ASP A 300 -11.11 -5.88 21.20
CA ASP A 300 -12.02 -6.40 22.21
C ASP A 300 -11.23 -6.76 23.49
N PRO A 301 -11.67 -6.30 24.68
CA PRO A 301 -10.91 -6.44 25.93
C PRO A 301 -11.03 -7.85 26.56
N ASN A 302 -10.78 -8.88 25.79
CA ASN A 302 -10.78 -10.26 26.22
C ASN A 302 -9.39 -10.88 26.18
N LEU A 303 -9.15 -11.98 26.89
CA LEU A 303 -7.83 -12.59 26.99
C LEU A 303 -7.33 -13.18 25.66
N SER A 304 -8.22 -13.48 24.71
CA SER A 304 -7.81 -13.97 23.38
C SER A 304 -7.12 -12.85 22.57
N LEU A 305 -7.36 -11.58 22.91
CA LEU A 305 -6.62 -10.46 22.29
C LEU A 305 -5.12 -10.57 22.55
N ALA A 306 -4.67 -11.18 23.67
CA ALA A 306 -3.25 -11.44 23.89
C ALA A 306 -2.63 -12.34 22.81
N LEU A 307 -3.45 -13.09 22.07
CA LEU A 307 -3.06 -13.90 20.93
C LEU A 307 -3.41 -13.24 19.58
N GLY A 308 -4.01 -12.03 19.60
CA GLY A 308 -4.34 -11.25 18.42
C GLY A 308 -5.64 -11.66 17.74
N SER A 309 -6.70 -11.91 18.50
CA SER A 309 -8.04 -12.27 17.97
C SER A 309 -8.74 -11.11 17.24
N SER A 310 -8.31 -9.87 17.42
CA SER A 310 -8.86 -8.70 16.72
C SER A 310 -8.19 -8.50 15.35
N ALA A 311 -8.91 -7.85 14.44
CA ALA A 311 -8.43 -7.55 13.11
C ALA A 311 -7.88 -6.10 13.02
N VAL A 312 -6.72 -5.93 12.38
CA VAL A 312 -6.04 -4.65 12.16
C VAL A 312 -5.46 -4.64 10.75
N SER A 313 -5.40 -3.49 10.10
CA SER A 313 -4.85 -3.39 8.75
C SER A 313 -3.31 -3.47 8.75
N PRO A 314 -2.70 -3.98 7.66
CA PRO A 314 -1.24 -3.96 7.50
C PRO A 314 -0.62 -2.57 7.64
N LEU A 315 -1.29 -1.54 7.17
CA LEU A 315 -0.83 -0.16 7.29
C LEU A 315 -0.78 0.31 8.76
N GLU A 316 -1.82 0.01 9.55
CA GLU A 316 -1.83 0.36 10.97
C GLU A 316 -0.78 -0.44 11.76
N MET A 317 -0.64 -1.73 11.46
CA MET A 317 0.38 -2.57 12.08
C MET A 317 1.80 -2.09 11.75
N ALA A 318 2.06 -1.69 10.50
CA ALA A 318 3.33 -1.10 10.10
C ALA A 318 3.61 0.21 10.86
N GLY A 319 2.60 1.08 10.99
CA GLY A 319 2.70 2.33 11.76
C GLY A 319 3.03 2.08 13.23
N ALA A 320 2.35 1.14 13.86
CA ALA A 320 2.55 0.77 15.27
C ALA A 320 3.94 0.15 15.52
N TYR A 321 4.42 -0.71 14.62
CA TYR A 321 5.79 -1.22 14.68
C TYR A 321 6.84 -0.14 14.40
N GLY A 322 6.46 0.89 13.63
CA GLY A 322 7.26 2.11 13.49
C GLY A 322 7.49 2.81 14.84
N THR A 323 6.49 2.82 15.70
CA THR A 323 6.63 3.35 17.07
C THR A 323 7.64 2.53 17.88
N PHE A 324 7.72 1.21 17.69
CA PHE A 324 8.74 0.38 18.32
C PHE A 324 10.14 0.69 17.76
N ALA A 325 10.27 0.77 16.42
CA ALA A 325 11.53 1.08 15.75
C ALA A 325 12.10 2.45 16.16
N ARG A 326 11.22 3.43 16.46
CA ARG A 326 11.55 4.78 16.93
C ARG A 326 11.65 4.90 18.46
N PHE A 327 11.74 3.79 19.15
CA PHE A 327 11.85 3.77 20.64
C PHE A 327 10.80 4.62 21.35
N GLY A 328 9.53 4.49 20.92
CA GLY A 328 8.39 5.11 21.55
C GLY A 328 7.94 6.45 20.96
N ILE A 329 8.52 6.89 19.86
CA ILE A 329 8.01 8.03 19.09
C ILE A 329 6.97 7.52 18.09
N SER A 330 5.72 7.92 18.29
CA SER A 330 4.60 7.60 17.41
C SER A 330 4.50 8.61 16.27
N ILE A 331 4.49 8.13 15.03
CA ILE A 331 4.24 8.92 13.83
C ILE A 331 3.23 8.16 12.98
N LYS A 332 2.12 8.83 12.61
CA LYS A 332 1.12 8.22 11.74
C LYS A 332 1.70 8.03 10.32
N PRO A 333 1.41 6.90 9.66
CA PRO A 333 1.83 6.68 8.27
C PRO A 333 1.39 7.81 7.35
N GLN A 334 2.34 8.33 6.56
CA GLN A 334 2.16 9.46 5.65
C GLN A 334 2.19 8.99 4.19
N VAL A 335 1.07 9.10 3.47
CA VAL A 335 0.99 8.70 2.03
C VAL A 335 1.12 9.91 1.11
N ILE A 336 0.64 11.06 1.56
CA ILE A 336 0.65 12.34 0.82
C ILE A 336 1.59 13.29 1.52
N ARG A 337 2.46 13.96 0.75
CA ARG A 337 3.37 14.99 1.24
C ARG A 337 2.74 16.38 1.17
N LYS A 338 2.19 16.74 0.02
CA LYS A 338 1.50 18.02 -0.17
C LYS A 338 0.49 18.00 -1.31
N ILE A 339 -0.43 18.94 -1.29
CA ILE A 339 -1.42 19.15 -2.35
C ILE A 339 -1.30 20.61 -2.83
N GLU A 340 -1.25 20.80 -4.14
CA GLU A 340 -1.27 22.09 -4.82
C GLU A 340 -2.47 22.18 -5.76
N ASN A 341 -2.91 23.39 -6.07
CA ASN A 341 -3.87 23.62 -7.14
C ASN A 341 -3.17 23.71 -8.52
N ASN A 342 -3.95 23.91 -9.58
CA ASN A 342 -3.45 24.05 -10.95
C ASN A 342 -2.57 25.30 -11.17
N ARG A 343 -2.56 26.26 -10.25
CA ARG A 343 -1.73 27.48 -10.28
C ARG A 343 -0.41 27.30 -9.52
N GLY A 344 -0.16 26.10 -8.94
CA GLY A 344 1.01 25.85 -8.11
C GLY A 344 0.93 26.41 -6.68
N GLN A 345 -0.26 26.90 -6.27
CA GLN A 345 -0.45 27.35 -4.89
C GLN A 345 -0.66 26.14 -4.00
N VAL A 346 0.07 26.08 -2.90
CA VAL A 346 -0.04 25.02 -1.90
C VAL A 346 -1.40 25.13 -1.19
N ILE A 347 -2.18 24.06 -1.23
CA ILE A 347 -3.45 23.93 -0.52
C ILE A 347 -3.22 23.34 0.86
N GLU A 348 -2.42 22.27 0.95
CA GLU A 348 -2.13 21.58 2.19
C GLU A 348 -0.73 20.94 2.15
N VAL A 349 -0.03 20.98 3.28
CA VAL A 349 1.21 20.25 3.54
C VAL A 349 0.90 19.25 4.66
N PHE A 350 1.31 18.00 4.47
CA PHE A 350 1.14 16.92 5.44
C PHE A 350 2.43 16.74 6.21
N GLU A 351 2.56 17.46 7.30
CA GLU A 351 3.70 17.28 8.20
C GLU A 351 3.46 16.10 9.14
N PRO A 352 4.49 15.31 9.44
CA PRO A 352 4.37 14.20 10.38
C PRO A 352 4.05 14.74 11.78
N LYS A 353 2.92 14.33 12.33
CA LYS A 353 2.62 14.58 13.74
C LYS A 353 3.41 13.59 14.58
N VAL A 354 4.33 14.12 15.36
CA VAL A 354 5.27 13.37 16.19
C VAL A 354 4.82 13.44 17.65
N ASP A 355 4.52 12.30 18.24
CA ASP A 355 4.12 12.21 19.64
C ASP A 355 5.03 11.21 20.37
N ARG A 356 5.58 11.57 21.54
CA ARG A 356 6.26 10.60 22.41
C ARG A 356 5.22 9.79 23.19
N ALA A 357 4.91 8.61 22.67
CA ALA A 357 3.93 7.71 23.26
C ALA A 357 4.48 6.90 24.44
N PHE A 358 5.79 6.58 24.42
CA PHE A 358 6.40 5.71 25.42
C PHE A 358 7.81 6.17 25.81
N GLN A 359 8.21 5.82 27.03
CA GLN A 359 9.57 5.96 27.49
C GLN A 359 10.52 5.03 26.71
N VAL A 360 11.78 5.43 26.59
CA VAL A 360 12.79 4.72 25.79
C VAL A 360 13.10 3.34 26.37
N GLU A 361 13.20 3.23 27.69
CA GLU A 361 13.68 2.04 28.36
C GLU A 361 12.79 0.80 28.13
N PRO A 362 11.45 0.80 28.38
CA PRO A 362 10.62 -0.36 28.08
C PRO A 362 10.60 -0.71 26.58
N MET A 363 10.75 0.28 25.70
CA MET A 363 10.89 0.06 24.25
C MET A 363 12.20 -0.64 23.90
N ALA A 364 13.32 -0.23 24.50
CA ALA A 364 14.61 -0.88 24.29
C ALA A 364 14.57 -2.36 24.70
N ARG A 365 13.94 -2.67 25.84
CA ARG A 365 13.69 -4.06 26.26
C ARG A 365 12.85 -4.84 25.26
N LEU A 366 11.79 -4.21 24.72
CA LEU A 366 10.95 -4.86 23.71
C LEU A 366 11.71 -5.11 22.42
N VAL A 367 12.40 -4.09 21.87
CA VAL A 367 13.17 -4.20 20.61
C VAL A 367 14.25 -5.28 20.73
N ASP A 368 14.95 -5.36 21.86
CA ASP A 368 15.94 -6.41 22.11
C ASP A 368 15.30 -7.82 22.08
N CYS A 369 14.16 -8.02 22.76
CA CYS A 369 13.42 -9.27 22.67
C CYS A 369 12.89 -9.58 21.24
N MET A 370 12.52 -8.55 20.46
CA MET A 370 12.06 -8.72 19.09
C MET A 370 13.20 -9.07 18.12
N GLN A 371 14.45 -8.69 18.41
CA GLN A 371 15.61 -9.17 17.67
C GLN A 371 15.80 -10.68 17.86
N ASP A 372 15.52 -11.22 19.06
CA ASP A 372 15.60 -12.65 19.34
C ASP A 372 14.63 -13.49 18.50
N VAL A 373 13.48 -12.92 18.12
CA VAL A 373 12.54 -13.56 17.16
C VAL A 373 13.24 -13.88 15.84
N VAL A 374 14.13 -12.99 15.37
CA VAL A 374 14.86 -13.14 14.10
C VAL A 374 16.19 -13.88 14.29
N ARG A 375 16.86 -13.72 15.44
CA ARG A 375 18.14 -14.38 15.73
C ARG A 375 17.99 -15.90 15.81
N TYR A 376 17.01 -16.39 16.59
CA TYR A 376 16.79 -17.82 16.87
C TYR A 376 15.32 -18.23 17.03
N GLY A 377 14.40 -17.30 16.92
CA GLY A 377 12.97 -17.55 17.12
C GLY A 377 12.22 -17.94 15.87
N THR A 378 10.94 -17.57 15.83
CA THR A 378 10.02 -17.96 14.75
C THR A 378 10.25 -17.18 13.44
N GLY A 379 11.04 -16.10 13.45
CA GLY A 379 11.26 -15.19 12.32
C GLY A 379 12.62 -15.29 11.65
N THR A 380 13.36 -16.38 11.81
CA THR A 380 14.75 -16.54 11.31
C THR A 380 14.89 -16.35 9.80
N GLN A 381 13.83 -16.58 9.02
CA GLN A 381 13.83 -16.34 7.57
C GLN A 381 13.90 -14.86 7.18
N ALA A 382 13.66 -13.93 8.12
CA ALA A 382 13.77 -12.49 7.89
C ALA A 382 15.18 -11.92 8.13
N LYS A 383 16.14 -12.75 8.55
CA LYS A 383 17.50 -12.30 8.88
C LYS A 383 18.19 -11.69 7.65
N LEU A 384 18.70 -10.47 7.79
CA LEU A 384 19.58 -9.82 6.80
C LEU A 384 21.03 -10.04 7.21
N ALA A 385 21.94 -10.06 6.21
CA ALA A 385 23.34 -10.39 6.45
C ALA A 385 24.12 -9.23 7.11
N ASP A 386 23.77 -8.01 6.76
CA ASP A 386 24.58 -6.80 7.00
C ASP A 386 23.99 -5.88 8.09
N ARG A 387 22.75 -6.11 8.55
CA ARG A 387 22.07 -5.20 9.48
C ARG A 387 21.15 -5.92 10.47
N PRO A 388 20.90 -5.33 11.66
CA PRO A 388 20.01 -5.92 12.65
C PRO A 388 18.57 -5.84 12.19
N VAL A 389 17.81 -6.88 12.52
CA VAL A 389 16.37 -6.98 12.26
C VAL A 389 15.67 -7.33 13.55
N ALA A 390 14.61 -6.60 13.88
CA ALA A 390 13.64 -6.93 14.91
C ALA A 390 12.28 -7.16 14.27
N GLY A 391 11.48 -8.09 14.79
CA GLY A 391 10.18 -8.37 14.18
C GLY A 391 9.36 -9.38 14.94
N LYS A 392 8.20 -9.72 14.39
CA LYS A 392 7.29 -10.72 14.93
C LYS A 392 6.49 -11.41 13.84
N THR A 393 6.38 -12.72 13.95
CA THR A 393 5.50 -13.56 13.14
C THR A 393 4.08 -13.51 13.69
N GLY A 394 3.09 -13.54 12.79
CA GLY A 394 1.68 -13.73 13.10
C GLY A 394 1.15 -14.98 12.38
N THR A 395 0.32 -15.72 13.06
CA THR A 395 -0.50 -16.79 12.50
C THR A 395 -1.80 -16.75 13.29
N ALA A 396 -2.91 -16.46 12.62
CA ALA A 396 -4.23 -16.47 13.23
C ALA A 396 -4.72 -17.90 13.41
N ASP A 397 -5.78 -18.07 14.20
CA ASP A 397 -6.41 -19.36 14.42
C ASP A 397 -6.82 -19.99 13.08
N GLU A 398 -6.67 -21.31 12.99
CA GLU A 398 -6.87 -22.09 11.77
C GLU A 398 -5.97 -21.69 10.58
N GLY A 399 -4.95 -20.83 10.82
CA GLY A 399 -4.00 -20.42 9.79
C GLY A 399 -4.61 -19.59 8.66
N LYS A 400 -5.71 -18.88 8.88
CA LYS A 400 -6.40 -18.07 7.85
C LYS A 400 -5.60 -16.84 7.43
N ASP A 401 -4.90 -16.22 8.39
CA ASP A 401 -4.05 -15.04 8.21
C ASP A 401 -2.64 -15.36 8.69
N ILE A 402 -1.65 -15.08 7.85
CA ILE A 402 -0.25 -15.24 8.19
C ILE A 402 0.50 -13.93 7.98
N TRP A 403 1.38 -13.58 8.94
CA TRP A 403 2.05 -12.30 8.99
C TRP A 403 3.53 -12.41 9.29
N PHE A 404 4.28 -11.49 8.77
CA PHE A 404 5.55 -11.06 9.36
C PHE A 404 5.63 -9.55 9.32
N ILE A 405 5.88 -8.95 10.48
CA ILE A 405 6.12 -7.52 10.60
C ILE A 405 7.48 -7.37 11.23
N GLY A 406 8.37 -6.72 10.52
CA GLY A 406 9.74 -6.52 10.95
C GLY A 406 10.23 -5.14 10.59
N PHE A 407 11.29 -4.74 11.25
CA PHE A 407 11.95 -3.48 11.01
C PHE A 407 13.46 -3.59 11.18
N THR A 408 14.14 -2.74 10.44
CA THR A 408 15.54 -2.36 10.59
C THR A 408 15.60 -1.01 11.27
N PRO A 409 16.77 -0.43 11.56
CA PRO A 409 16.85 0.95 12.02
C PRO A 409 16.24 1.99 11.07
N ASP A 410 16.13 1.68 9.78
CA ASP A 410 15.74 2.63 8.73
C ASP A 410 14.31 2.41 8.21
N MET A 411 13.82 1.18 8.19
CA MET A 411 12.59 0.81 7.50
C MET A 411 11.76 -0.19 8.28
N VAL A 412 10.44 0.00 8.27
CA VAL A 412 9.44 -0.95 8.76
C VAL A 412 8.73 -1.57 7.58
N THR A 413 8.58 -2.89 7.58
CA THR A 413 7.81 -3.59 6.56
C THR A 413 6.84 -4.56 7.20
N ALA A 414 5.55 -4.45 6.86
CA ALA A 414 4.50 -5.39 7.22
C ALA A 414 4.13 -6.23 5.99
N VAL A 415 4.15 -7.54 6.13
CA VAL A 415 3.75 -8.50 5.09
C VAL A 415 2.64 -9.38 5.63
N TRP A 416 1.53 -9.40 4.92
CA TRP A 416 0.37 -10.26 5.18
C TRP A 416 0.14 -11.21 4.01
N GLY A 417 -0.36 -12.42 4.31
CA GLY A 417 -0.83 -13.39 3.33
C GLY A 417 -2.05 -14.17 3.83
N GLY A 418 -2.92 -14.51 2.90
CA GLY A 418 -4.18 -15.21 3.19
C GLY A 418 -4.99 -15.46 1.92
N ASN A 419 -6.32 -15.48 2.07
CA ASN A 419 -7.26 -15.54 0.95
C ASN A 419 -8.51 -14.69 1.24
N ASP A 420 -9.20 -14.27 0.17
CA ASP A 420 -10.39 -13.41 0.28
C ASP A 420 -11.61 -14.13 0.85
N GLU A 421 -11.59 -15.46 0.86
CA GLU A 421 -12.69 -16.29 1.34
C GLU A 421 -12.59 -16.60 2.83
N ASN A 422 -11.56 -16.11 3.51
CA ASN A 422 -11.26 -16.36 4.93
C ASN A 422 -11.24 -17.86 5.28
N LYS A 423 -10.76 -18.68 4.32
CA LYS A 423 -10.62 -20.13 4.50
C LYS A 423 -9.32 -20.50 5.19
N PRO A 424 -9.29 -21.56 5.98
CA PRO A 424 -8.05 -22.10 6.53
C PRO A 424 -7.03 -22.42 5.43
N ILE A 425 -5.77 -22.07 5.68
CA ILE A 425 -4.67 -22.39 4.77
C ILE A 425 -4.19 -23.80 5.10
N ALA A 426 -4.31 -24.70 4.12
CA ALA A 426 -3.92 -26.10 4.31
C ALA A 426 -2.39 -26.29 4.30
N GLY A 427 -1.86 -27.10 5.23
CA GLY A 427 -0.46 -27.51 5.26
C GLY A 427 0.20 -27.38 6.63
N HIS A 428 1.05 -28.34 7.00
CA HIS A 428 1.68 -28.42 8.32
C HIS A 428 2.73 -27.32 8.62
N ASN A 429 3.23 -26.59 7.62
CA ASN A 429 4.28 -25.58 7.78
C ASN A 429 3.89 -24.21 7.21
N VAL A 430 2.61 -23.89 7.12
CA VAL A 430 2.16 -22.60 6.59
C VAL A 430 2.03 -21.61 7.73
N THR A 431 3.11 -20.91 8.01
CA THR A 431 3.16 -19.90 9.08
C THR A 431 3.74 -18.59 8.55
N GLY A 432 3.48 -17.52 9.27
CA GLY A 432 4.11 -16.23 8.97
C GLY A 432 5.64 -16.28 8.97
N GLY A 433 6.24 -17.16 9.78
CA GLY A 433 7.70 -17.32 9.86
C GLY A 433 8.32 -17.99 8.65
N VAL A 434 7.60 -18.88 7.98
CA VAL A 434 8.10 -19.61 6.80
C VAL A 434 7.86 -18.84 5.51
N VAL A 435 6.67 -18.27 5.34
CA VAL A 435 6.26 -17.66 4.07
C VAL A 435 6.45 -16.14 4.10
N MET A 436 5.83 -15.45 5.06
CA MET A 436 5.85 -13.97 5.07
C MET A 436 7.20 -13.39 5.48
N ALA A 437 7.93 -14.05 6.39
CA ALA A 437 9.28 -13.63 6.77
C ALA A 437 10.27 -13.75 5.60
N LYS A 438 10.10 -14.76 4.72
CA LYS A 438 10.91 -14.89 3.51
C LYS A 438 10.59 -13.79 2.49
N ILE A 439 9.31 -13.44 2.29
CA ILE A 439 8.90 -12.33 1.40
C ILE A 439 9.44 -11.00 1.96
N TRP A 440 9.36 -10.81 3.26
CA TRP A 440 9.94 -9.66 3.96
C TRP A 440 11.44 -9.54 3.71
N HIS A 441 12.18 -10.66 3.90
CA HIS A 441 13.61 -10.73 3.64
C HIS A 441 13.94 -10.34 2.19
N ASP A 442 13.29 -10.98 1.22
CA ASP A 442 13.59 -10.78 -0.20
C ASP A 442 13.33 -9.35 -0.65
N TYR A 443 12.28 -8.72 -0.11
CA TYR A 443 11.99 -7.31 -0.37
C TYR A 443 13.05 -6.39 0.23
N ASN A 444 13.36 -6.55 1.52
CA ASN A 444 14.31 -5.68 2.20
C ASN A 444 15.74 -5.85 1.66
N GLU A 445 16.15 -7.09 1.37
CA GLU A 445 17.44 -7.34 0.73
C GLU A 445 17.54 -6.68 -0.64
N ALA A 446 16.50 -6.77 -1.46
CA ALA A 446 16.44 -6.12 -2.77
C ALA A 446 16.43 -4.59 -2.65
N TYR A 447 15.70 -4.05 -1.68
CA TYR A 447 15.66 -2.62 -1.41
C TYR A 447 17.03 -2.07 -1.04
N TYR A 448 17.74 -2.69 -0.09
CA TYR A 448 19.06 -2.22 0.35
C TYR A 448 20.17 -2.44 -0.68
N LYS A 449 20.00 -3.36 -1.63
CA LYS A 449 20.91 -3.48 -2.79
C LYS A 449 20.80 -2.28 -3.74
N VAL A 450 19.63 -1.69 -3.89
CA VAL A 450 19.38 -0.52 -4.76
C VAL A 450 19.61 0.79 -3.99
N HIS A 451 19.28 0.80 -2.70
CA HIS A 451 19.45 1.95 -1.80
C HIS A 451 20.47 1.58 -0.71
N PRO A 452 21.76 1.51 -1.04
CA PRO A 452 22.79 1.15 -0.07
C PRO A 452 22.88 2.24 1.01
N THR A 453 22.49 1.87 2.23
CA THR A 453 22.67 2.69 3.43
C THR A 453 23.63 2.00 4.37
N PRO A 454 24.46 2.72 5.12
CA PRO A 454 25.28 2.11 6.16
C PRO A 454 24.40 1.29 7.12
N PRO A 455 24.86 0.11 7.55
CA PRO A 455 24.10 -0.66 8.53
C PRO A 455 23.99 0.13 9.84
N GLY A 456 22.77 0.53 10.18
CA GLY A 456 22.47 1.15 11.46
C GLY A 456 22.44 0.12 12.60
N SER A 457 22.41 0.59 13.83
CA SER A 457 22.15 -0.23 15.02
C SER A 457 20.86 0.22 15.71
N PHE A 458 20.20 -0.70 16.40
CA PHE A 458 19.09 -0.33 17.30
C PHE A 458 19.68 0.32 18.54
N MET A 459 19.91 1.61 18.46
CA MET A 459 20.31 2.43 19.60
C MET A 459 19.14 3.31 19.99
N PRO A 460 18.74 3.33 21.27
CA PRO A 460 17.76 4.29 21.70
C PRO A 460 18.31 5.71 21.46
N PRO A 461 17.47 6.66 21.01
CA PRO A 461 17.89 8.04 20.85
C PRO A 461 18.39 8.57 22.20
N SER A 462 19.42 9.42 22.18
CA SER A 462 19.84 10.18 23.38
C SER A 462 18.61 10.86 24.01
N PRO A 463 18.58 11.05 25.33
CA PRO A 463 17.46 11.70 25.98
C PRO A 463 17.15 13.03 25.29
N VAL A 464 16.01 13.11 24.63
CA VAL A 464 15.56 14.31 23.93
C VAL A 464 14.78 15.16 24.93
N ASN A 465 15.11 16.45 25.01
CA ASN A 465 14.31 17.39 25.77
C ASN A 465 12.87 17.39 25.21
N PRO A 466 11.82 17.24 26.03
CA PRO A 466 10.43 17.26 25.59
C PRO A 466 10.08 18.47 24.71
N ASP A 467 10.71 19.61 24.95
CA ASP A 467 10.49 20.85 24.20
C ASP A 467 11.08 20.82 22.78
N ASP A 468 11.99 19.88 22.48
CA ASP A 468 12.59 19.71 21.16
C ASP A 468 11.83 18.72 20.24
N LEU A 469 10.87 17.98 20.79
CA LEU A 469 10.13 16.95 20.06
C LEU A 469 9.27 17.48 18.90
N ASN A 470 8.90 18.75 18.96
CA ASN A 470 8.10 19.41 17.94
C ASN A 470 8.92 20.21 16.91
N LYS A 471 10.25 20.18 17.02
CA LYS A 471 11.12 20.83 16.03
C LYS A 471 11.53 19.83 14.95
N PRO A 472 11.36 20.14 13.66
CA PRO A 472 11.77 19.25 12.56
C PRO A 472 13.23 18.80 12.63
N GLU A 473 14.11 19.63 13.20
CA GLU A 473 15.54 19.34 13.38
C GLU A 473 15.86 18.29 14.44
N SER A 474 14.95 18.03 15.41
CA SER A 474 15.21 17.06 16.48
C SER A 474 15.11 15.62 15.99
N LEU A 475 14.32 15.37 14.94
CA LEU A 475 14.22 14.06 14.27
C LEU A 475 15.48 13.72 13.47
N ALA A 476 16.23 14.74 13.03
CA ALA A 476 17.45 14.57 12.25
C ALA A 476 18.69 14.26 13.11
N LYS A 477 18.68 14.59 14.40
CA LYS A 477 19.86 14.40 15.29
C LYS A 477 20.06 12.96 15.79
N GLY A 478 19.09 12.07 15.59
CA GLY A 478 19.20 10.65 15.95
C GLY A 478 19.61 9.72 14.80
N VAL A 479 19.69 10.24 13.59
CA VAL A 479 20.13 9.52 12.39
C VAL A 479 21.17 10.41 11.72
N GLU A 480 22.44 10.01 11.75
CA GLU A 480 23.45 10.68 10.93
C GLU A 480 22.90 10.73 9.49
N LYS A 481 22.78 11.96 8.95
CA LYS A 481 22.48 12.13 7.53
C LYS A 481 23.46 11.25 6.75
N PRO A 482 22.99 10.41 5.82
CA PRO A 482 23.87 9.91 4.78
C PRO A 482 24.52 11.14 4.15
N ALA A 483 25.84 11.18 4.09
CA ALA A 483 26.56 12.30 3.48
C ALA A 483 25.92 12.57 2.11
N GLU A 484 25.51 13.80 1.87
CA GLU A 484 25.15 14.32 0.55
C GLU A 484 26.39 14.20 -0.33
N THR A 485 26.58 12.99 -0.89
CA THR A 485 27.55 12.78 -1.96
C THR A 485 26.88 13.17 -3.26
N ALA A 486 27.33 14.32 -3.77
CA ALA A 486 27.32 14.68 -5.16
C ALA A 486 25.95 14.85 -5.88
N ALA A 487 25.17 15.85 -5.45
CA ALA A 487 24.24 16.52 -6.36
C ALA A 487 24.69 18.00 -6.66
N GLY A 488 25.88 18.40 -6.19
CA GLY A 488 26.40 19.75 -6.36
C GLY A 488 27.28 19.98 -7.59
N SER A 489 27.71 18.91 -8.28
CA SER A 489 28.64 19.06 -9.42
C SER A 489 27.96 19.26 -10.79
N ASN A 490 26.68 18.91 -10.93
CA ASN A 490 26.00 19.05 -12.23
C ASN A 490 25.40 20.43 -12.54
N GLN A 491 25.35 21.35 -11.57
CA GLN A 491 24.86 22.72 -11.84
C GLN A 491 25.97 23.68 -12.26
N GLU A 492 27.22 23.41 -11.91
CA GLU A 492 28.35 24.19 -12.40
C GLU A 492 28.85 23.75 -13.77
N GLU A 493 28.78 22.45 -14.09
CA GLU A 493 29.06 21.95 -15.44
C GLU A 493 28.01 22.41 -16.46
N LEU A 494 26.72 22.50 -16.11
CA LEU A 494 25.70 23.06 -16.99
C LEU A 494 25.84 24.60 -17.22
N LYS A 495 26.49 25.31 -16.30
CA LYS A 495 26.79 26.75 -16.47
C LYS A 495 28.07 26.98 -17.24
N ALA A 496 28.97 26.02 -17.28
CA ALA A 496 30.20 26.09 -18.08
C ALA A 496 29.94 25.77 -19.56
N GLU A 497 29.02 24.82 -19.86
CA GLU A 497 28.65 24.49 -21.24
C GLU A 497 27.79 25.55 -21.92
N THR A 498 26.98 26.33 -21.19
CA THR A 498 26.19 27.44 -21.76
C THR A 498 27.03 28.68 -22.05
N LYS A 499 28.27 28.80 -21.57
CA LYS A 499 29.16 29.92 -21.82
C LYS A 499 30.13 29.67 -22.96
N ALA A 500 30.19 28.47 -23.52
CA ALA A 500 31.06 28.05 -24.62
C ALA A 500 30.38 28.12 -26.01
N LEU A 501 29.11 28.54 -26.10
CA LEU A 501 28.35 28.55 -27.36
C LEU A 501 28.14 29.96 -27.98
N ASP A 502 28.88 30.96 -27.49
CA ASP A 502 28.81 32.33 -28.09
C ASP A 502 30.20 32.80 -28.51
N GLY A 503 30.63 32.35 -29.69
CA GLY A 503 31.92 32.76 -30.28
C GLY A 503 32.17 32.15 -31.64
N THR A 504 31.58 32.79 -32.68
CA THR A 504 32.06 32.94 -34.09
C THR A 504 33.09 31.93 -34.64
N LEU A 505 32.66 31.27 -35.70
CA LEU A 505 33.46 30.48 -36.67
C LEU A 505 34.52 31.33 -37.39
N PRO A 506 35.62 30.70 -37.87
CA PRO A 506 35.85 30.70 -39.32
C PRO A 506 36.16 29.33 -39.93
N VAL A 507 35.72 29.25 -41.16
CA VAL A 507 35.86 28.23 -42.17
C VAL A 507 37.30 28.00 -42.61
N THR A 508 37.77 26.73 -42.72
CA THR A 508 38.64 26.25 -43.81
C THR A 508 38.64 24.70 -43.88
N SER A 509 38.34 24.18 -45.05
CA SER A 509 38.64 22.81 -45.52
C SER A 509 39.87 22.84 -46.42
N PRO A 510 40.38 21.77 -47.05
CA PRO A 510 40.58 20.35 -46.64
C PRO A 510 42.02 19.84 -47.00
N ALA A 511 42.40 18.64 -46.61
CA ALA A 511 43.32 17.74 -47.38
C ALA A 511 43.49 16.36 -46.71
N SER A 512 43.04 15.36 -47.35
CA SER A 512 43.68 14.24 -48.05
C SER A 512 44.60 13.27 -47.30
N GLY A 513 44.31 12.00 -47.42
CA GLY A 513 45.25 10.86 -47.58
C GLY A 513 45.35 9.98 -46.31
N GLU A 514 45.22 8.72 -46.34
CA GLU A 514 45.59 7.58 -47.08
C GLU A 514 45.21 6.29 -46.30
N SER A 515 44.53 5.43 -47.00
CA SER A 515 44.68 4.00 -47.20
C SER A 515 45.04 3.01 -46.08
N ALA A 516 44.21 2.04 -45.98
CA ALA A 516 44.18 0.63 -45.59
C ALA A 516 45.52 -0.19 -45.53
N PRO A 517 45.57 -1.44 -44.98
CA PRO A 517 44.74 -2.55 -45.51
C PRO A 517 44.24 -3.61 -44.51
N MET A 518 43.24 -4.30 -44.92
CA MET A 518 42.86 -5.73 -44.94
C MET A 518 43.76 -6.75 -44.27
N GLY A 519 43.12 -7.66 -43.57
CA GLY A 519 43.63 -8.99 -43.22
C GLY A 519 42.50 -9.94 -42.92
N THR A 520 42.12 -10.67 -43.90
CA THR A 520 41.32 -11.85 -44.14
C THR A 520 41.73 -13.08 -43.32
N ASN A 521 40.79 -13.95 -43.12
CA ASN A 521 40.72 -15.42 -43.19
C ASN A 521 40.06 -16.01 -41.95
N GLU A 522 39.15 -16.82 -42.03
CA GLU A 522 38.58 -17.94 -42.78
C GLU A 522 37.98 -18.90 -41.76
N ALA A 523 36.81 -19.33 -42.01
CA ALA A 523 36.23 -20.55 -41.45
C ALA A 523 36.73 -21.76 -42.27
N PRO A 524 36.76 -22.95 -41.74
CA PRO A 524 35.79 -23.97 -42.12
C PRO A 524 35.44 -24.90 -40.94
N GLY A 525 34.44 -25.72 -40.91
CA GLY A 525 33.75 -26.49 -41.88
C GLY A 525 33.14 -27.69 -41.15
N ALA A 526 32.04 -28.16 -41.67
CA ALA A 526 31.17 -29.24 -41.20
C ALA A 526 31.82 -30.65 -41.19
N ALA A 527 31.19 -31.57 -40.40
CA ALA A 527 30.86 -32.97 -40.74
C ALA A 527 30.36 -33.70 -39.49
N SER A 528 29.09 -34.08 -39.41
CA SER A 528 28.43 -35.34 -39.79
C SER A 528 29.05 -36.63 -39.22
N GLY A 529 28.21 -37.40 -38.59
CA GLY A 529 28.52 -38.81 -38.22
C GLY A 529 27.44 -39.45 -37.36
N ASN A 530 26.55 -40.14 -38.06
CA ASN A 530 25.58 -41.13 -37.57
C ASN A 530 26.26 -42.37 -36.98
N SER A 531 25.59 -43.09 -36.11
CA SER A 531 25.23 -44.53 -36.16
C SER A 531 24.96 -45.07 -34.76
N ASP A 532 23.78 -45.50 -34.48
CA ASP A 532 23.17 -46.84 -34.59
C ASP A 532 23.66 -47.88 -33.58
N SER A 533 22.63 -48.56 -33.13
CA SER A 533 22.47 -49.96 -32.70
C SER A 533 22.59 -50.19 -31.21
N ALA A 534 21.57 -50.66 -30.57
CA ALA A 534 20.69 -51.84 -30.64
C ALA A 534 21.08 -52.88 -29.60
N SER A 535 20.00 -53.46 -29.07
CA SER A 535 19.87 -54.80 -28.49
C SER A 535 20.31 -54.98 -27.04
N SER A 536 19.63 -55.68 -26.18
CA SER A 536 18.54 -56.65 -26.22
C SER A 536 18.47 -57.34 -24.85
N ALA A 537 17.29 -57.84 -24.59
CA ALA A 537 16.99 -59.01 -23.79
C ALA A 537 17.20 -58.94 -22.28
N GLY A 538 16.30 -59.37 -21.42
CA GLY A 538 15.16 -60.23 -21.53
C GLY A 538 14.97 -60.97 -20.20
N SER A 539 13.80 -61.49 -20.04
CA SER A 539 13.30 -62.56 -19.17
C SER A 539 12.65 -62.14 -17.87
N THR A 540 11.32 -62.22 -17.86
CA THR A 540 10.41 -63.31 -17.48
C THR A 540 10.48 -63.77 -16.03
N SER A 541 9.38 -63.63 -15.31
CA SER A 541 8.43 -64.64 -14.87
C SER A 541 7.51 -64.05 -13.79
N ALA A 542 6.25 -64.05 -14.05
CA ALA A 542 5.21 -64.99 -13.79
C ALA A 542 4.55 -64.86 -12.39
N SER A 543 3.34 -64.35 -12.47
CA SER A 543 2.08 -64.82 -11.86
C SER A 543 2.01 -65.15 -10.35
N ALA A 544 1.06 -64.45 -9.70
CA ALA A 544 -0.06 -65.08 -9.03
C ALA A 544 -1.15 -64.06 -8.69
N SER A 545 -2.31 -64.31 -9.27
CA SER A 545 -3.60 -63.70 -8.97
C SER A 545 -4.12 -64.19 -7.63
N THR A 546 -4.56 -63.29 -6.74
CA THR A 546 -5.64 -63.62 -5.78
C THR A 546 -6.59 -62.43 -5.73
N SER A 547 -7.78 -62.72 -6.20
CA SER A 547 -8.98 -61.91 -6.09
C SER A 547 -9.44 -61.82 -4.64
N ALA A 548 -9.57 -60.60 -4.10
CA ALA A 548 -10.36 -60.36 -2.91
C ALA A 548 -11.38 -59.27 -3.23
N SER A 549 -12.63 -59.66 -3.17
CA SER A 549 -13.84 -58.88 -3.36
C SER A 549 -13.95 -57.75 -2.34
N SER A 550 -14.17 -56.55 -2.82
CA SER A 550 -14.54 -55.36 -2.01
C SER A 550 -15.98 -55.46 -1.53
N PRO A 551 -16.30 -55.13 -0.25
CA PRO A 551 -17.68 -55.03 0.20
C PRO A 551 -18.33 -53.72 -0.30
N SER A 552 -19.62 -53.81 -0.63
CA SER A 552 -20.50 -52.71 -1.05
C SER A 552 -20.59 -51.62 0.01
N PRO A 553 -20.73 -50.32 -0.39
CA PRO A 553 -20.93 -49.26 0.56
C PRO A 553 -22.32 -49.28 1.20
N ALA A 554 -22.35 -48.99 2.50
CA ALA A 554 -23.57 -48.84 3.29
C ALA A 554 -24.40 -47.64 2.81
N PRO A 555 -25.74 -47.66 2.95
CA PRO A 555 -26.60 -46.56 2.52
C PRO A 555 -26.38 -45.31 3.39
N ALA A 556 -26.39 -44.18 2.73
CA ALA A 556 -26.27 -42.84 3.36
C ALA A 556 -27.46 -42.59 4.33
N PRO A 557 -27.23 -41.89 5.47
CA PRO A 557 -28.29 -41.54 6.37
C PRO A 557 -29.21 -40.51 5.73
N THR A 558 -30.51 -40.74 5.79
CA THR A 558 -31.60 -39.85 5.39
C THR A 558 -31.57 -38.59 6.29
N TYR A 559 -31.38 -37.48 5.68
CA TYR A 559 -31.44 -36.15 6.32
C TYR A 559 -32.91 -35.77 6.54
N THR A 560 -33.35 -35.66 7.80
CA THR A 560 -34.58 -34.99 8.17
C THR A 560 -34.29 -33.48 8.29
N PRO A 561 -35.03 -32.62 7.60
CA PRO A 561 -34.83 -31.19 7.73
C PRO A 561 -35.25 -30.70 9.12
N ALA A 562 -34.41 -29.81 9.69
CA ALA A 562 -34.67 -29.16 10.96
C ALA A 562 -35.91 -28.25 10.85
N PRO A 563 -36.71 -28.10 11.93
CA PRO A 563 -37.87 -27.22 11.93
C PRO A 563 -37.45 -25.76 11.75
N SER A 564 -38.25 -24.99 10.97
CA SER A 564 -38.06 -23.57 10.73
C SER A 564 -38.05 -22.80 12.05
N PRO A 565 -37.17 -21.74 12.17
CA PRO A 565 -37.15 -20.90 13.35
C PRO A 565 -38.45 -20.11 13.51
N ALA A 566 -38.89 -19.95 14.75
CA ALA A 566 -40.08 -19.19 15.13
C ALA A 566 -39.88 -17.69 14.73
N PRO A 567 -40.98 -16.98 14.38
CA PRO A 567 -40.90 -15.56 14.02
C PRO A 567 -40.41 -14.72 15.20
N ALA A 568 -39.55 -13.77 14.92
CA ALA A 568 -39.03 -12.82 15.91
C ALA A 568 -40.16 -11.94 16.50
N PRO A 569 -40.09 -11.57 17.79
CA PRO A 569 -41.08 -10.71 18.40
C PRO A 569 -41.07 -9.32 17.77
N THR A 570 -42.27 -8.84 17.41
CA THR A 570 -42.53 -7.49 16.91
C THR A 570 -42.23 -6.47 18.01
N TYR A 571 -41.28 -5.59 17.73
CA TYR A 571 -40.92 -4.47 18.61
C TYR A 571 -41.97 -3.34 18.42
N THR A 572 -42.74 -3.03 19.47
CA THR A 572 -43.57 -1.82 19.55
C THR A 572 -42.70 -0.68 20.09
N PRO A 573 -42.58 0.46 19.39
CA PRO A 573 -41.81 1.59 19.90
C PRO A 573 -42.54 2.25 21.07
N ALA A 574 -41.78 2.61 22.11
CA ALA A 574 -42.24 3.37 23.26
C ALA A 574 -42.68 4.80 22.87
N PRO A 575 -43.69 5.40 23.52
CA PRO A 575 -44.17 6.74 23.20
C PRO A 575 -43.12 7.80 23.57
N SER A 576 -43.01 8.82 22.70
CA SER A 576 -42.13 9.99 22.89
C SER A 576 -42.51 10.78 24.14
N PRO A 577 -41.54 11.32 24.91
CA PRO A 577 -41.83 12.19 26.05
C PRO A 577 -42.33 13.57 25.57
N ALA A 578 -43.30 14.13 26.34
CA ALA A 578 -43.92 15.43 26.12
C ALA A 578 -42.90 16.58 26.29
N PRO A 579 -43.12 17.74 25.62
CA PRO A 579 -42.24 18.90 25.72
C PRO A 579 -42.44 19.63 27.06
N ALA A 580 -41.33 20.05 27.67
CA ALA A 580 -41.29 20.86 28.88
C ALA A 580 -41.65 22.34 28.58
N PRO A 581 -42.26 23.08 29.54
CA PRO A 581 -42.72 24.44 29.32
C PRO A 581 -41.58 25.47 29.32
N SER A 582 -41.74 26.48 28.47
CA SER A 582 -40.88 27.65 28.31
C SER A 582 -41.00 28.58 29.53
N SER A 583 -39.89 29.02 30.10
CA SER A 583 -39.82 30.21 30.94
C SER A 583 -38.82 31.21 30.37
N ALA A 584 -39.28 32.40 30.13
CA ALA A 584 -38.58 33.56 29.64
C ALA A 584 -37.80 34.30 30.76
N LEU A 585 -36.88 35.15 30.31
CA LEU A 585 -36.15 36.27 30.98
C LEU A 585 -34.69 35.94 31.33
N SER A 586 -33.70 36.69 31.02
CA SER A 586 -33.37 38.07 30.69
C SER A 586 -31.86 38.16 30.44
N ASN A 587 -31.46 39.14 29.65
CA ASN A 587 -30.07 39.52 29.30
C ASN A 587 -29.11 39.70 30.46
N THR A 588 -27.83 39.26 30.25
CA THR A 588 -26.64 40.12 30.46
C THR A 588 -25.41 39.49 29.79
N GLU A 589 -24.60 40.35 29.19
CA GLU A 589 -23.35 40.08 28.46
C GLU A 589 -22.23 39.55 29.37
N SER A 590 -21.44 38.60 28.88
CA SER A 590 -19.97 38.67 28.90
C SER A 590 -19.35 37.41 28.29
N GLY A 591 -18.33 37.57 27.46
CA GLY A 591 -17.74 36.57 26.59
C GLY A 591 -16.92 35.50 27.29
N ALA A 592 -16.94 34.33 26.70
CA ALA A 592 -15.84 33.35 26.72
C ALA A 592 -16.07 32.28 25.63
N ARG A 593 -15.02 31.96 24.92
CA ARG A 593 -14.95 30.98 23.84
C ARG A 593 -15.34 29.58 24.30
N SER A 594 -16.28 28.95 23.60
CA SER A 594 -16.59 27.53 23.78
C SER A 594 -16.05 26.69 22.62
N SER A 595 -15.31 25.64 22.98
CA SER A 595 -14.83 24.58 22.12
C SER A 595 -16.00 23.68 21.67
N GLU A 596 -16.23 23.57 20.38
CA GLU A 596 -17.18 22.60 19.83
C GLU A 596 -16.60 21.18 19.86
N LYS A 597 -17.32 20.29 20.55
CA LYS A 597 -17.15 18.84 20.45
C LYS A 597 -17.86 18.34 19.19
N SER A 598 -17.11 17.87 18.20
CA SER A 598 -17.67 17.20 17.03
C SER A 598 -18.25 15.84 17.40
N LYS A 599 -19.52 15.62 17.08
CA LYS A 599 -20.21 14.33 17.15
C LYS A 599 -19.72 13.44 16.01
N LEU A 600 -19.18 12.27 16.35
CA LEU A 600 -18.88 11.19 15.41
C LEU A 600 -20.20 10.62 14.85
N VAL A 601 -20.35 10.67 13.54
CA VAL A 601 -21.41 9.99 12.78
C VAL A 601 -20.86 8.64 12.36
N PRO A 602 -21.62 7.52 12.44
CA PRO A 602 -21.14 6.21 12.01
C PRO A 602 -20.93 6.18 10.49
N TYR A 603 -19.77 5.65 10.10
CA TYR A 603 -19.32 5.48 8.73
C TYR A 603 -20.13 4.38 8.02
N ASN A 604 -20.77 4.75 6.91
CA ASN A 604 -21.26 3.83 5.88
C ASN A 604 -20.32 3.95 4.67
N PRO A 605 -19.69 2.86 4.22
CA PRO A 605 -18.79 2.95 3.06
C PRO A 605 -19.58 3.30 1.80
N PRO A 606 -19.07 4.20 0.95
CA PRO A 606 -19.71 4.54 -0.30
C PRO A 606 -19.67 3.34 -1.26
N THR A 607 -20.78 3.02 -1.87
CA THR A 607 -20.95 2.03 -2.93
C THR A 607 -20.06 2.41 -4.11
N ILE A 608 -19.11 1.55 -4.42
CA ILE A 608 -18.20 1.75 -5.57
C ILE A 608 -19.00 1.53 -6.85
N TRP A 609 -18.93 2.49 -7.75
CA TRP A 609 -19.57 2.48 -9.07
C TRP A 609 -19.22 1.20 -9.85
N MET A 610 -20.25 0.39 -10.15
CA MET A 610 -20.18 -0.61 -11.21
C MET A 610 -20.50 0.03 -12.56
N PRO A 611 -19.84 -0.37 -13.64
CA PRO A 611 -20.18 0.13 -14.98
C PRO A 611 -21.56 -0.39 -15.39
N ILE A 612 -22.44 0.53 -15.74
CA ILE A 612 -23.75 0.25 -16.34
C ILE A 612 -23.52 -0.31 -17.73
N ASN A 613 -24.16 -1.42 -18.06
CA ASN A 613 -24.16 -1.93 -19.44
C ASN A 613 -25.08 -1.07 -20.32
N SER A 614 -24.93 -1.20 -21.65
CA SER A 614 -25.61 -0.41 -22.67
C SER A 614 -27.16 -0.50 -22.67
N SER A 615 -27.78 -1.17 -21.71
CA SER A 615 -29.24 -1.31 -21.58
C SER A 615 -29.83 -0.71 -20.29
N GLY A 616 -29.03 -0.06 -19.42
CA GLY A 616 -29.54 0.76 -18.31
C GLY A 616 -30.19 0.02 -17.14
N LYS A 617 -29.88 -1.27 -16.93
CA LYS A 617 -30.41 -2.05 -15.80
C LYS A 617 -29.29 -2.43 -14.83
N GLU A 618 -29.55 -2.22 -13.53
CA GLU A 618 -28.68 -2.69 -12.44
C GLU A 618 -28.67 -4.23 -12.40
N VAL A 619 -27.48 -4.80 -12.29
CA VAL A 619 -27.29 -6.23 -12.05
C VAL A 619 -26.94 -6.42 -10.59
N HIS A 620 -27.87 -6.95 -9.83
CA HIS A 620 -27.63 -7.51 -8.50
C HIS A 620 -27.00 -8.90 -8.64
N GLN A 621 -25.78 -9.03 -8.18
CA GLN A 621 -25.23 -10.27 -7.64
C GLN A 621 -24.23 -9.95 -6.56
#